data_0d1903f0b7eb894a3e87d11adc25d022
#
_entry.id   0d1903f0b7eb894a3e87d11adc25d022
#
_cell.length_a   1.000
_cell.length_b   1.000
_cell.length_c   1.000
_cell.angle_alpha   90.00
_cell.angle_beta   90.00
_cell.angle_gamma   90.00
#
_symmetry.space_group_name_H-M   'P 1'
#
loop_
_entity.id
_entity.type
_entity.pdbx_description
1 polymer ?
#
loop_
_entity_poly.entity_id
_entity_poly.type
_entity_poly.pdbx_seq_one_letter_code
_entity_poly.pdbx_strand_id
1 'polypeptide(L)'
;MKVGVIGVGAVGAAATMALLARGCAREIVLVDQNRARAKGVALDIDYGLPLLPPADVSAGEATDLTGADLLIITAGVNEAAGGATDRNDPTGRLRLLDHNAAIYRDLVPELMTTAPEATIMVVTDPPDPLAALTRTLAGHGRVFSTGTVLDTLRFRRHLSQLLQVRAEDVQALVVGEHGTSEVLLWSSANVGGVPVLDILSRRSEPIDRARAQVESEIRFANISIIEGIGASQYGIGAVVARLAEAVVRNEQALFTVAAHDPARGVTLSLLSALGSHGVTQTYLPAMTEDEQQALEHSAEILRQATAKIT
;
A
#
# COMPACT_ATOMS: atom_id res chain seq x y z
N MET A 1 11.86 11.46 -14.89
CA MET A 1 10.92 11.60 -13.78
C MET A 1 11.67 11.48 -12.49
N LYS A 2 11.33 12.34 -11.55
CA LYS A 2 11.95 12.45 -10.23
C LYS A 2 11.00 11.90 -9.17
N VAL A 3 11.52 11.03 -8.31
CA VAL A 3 10.76 10.39 -7.22
C VAL A 3 11.43 10.70 -5.90
N GLY A 4 10.67 11.20 -4.93
CA GLY A 4 11.11 11.33 -3.56
C GLY A 4 10.69 10.12 -2.73
N VAL A 5 11.62 9.51 -1.98
CA VAL A 5 11.32 8.48 -0.97
C VAL A 5 11.59 9.06 0.39
N ILE A 6 10.54 9.26 1.16
CA ILE A 6 10.56 9.91 2.47
C ILE A 6 10.43 8.86 3.57
N GLY A 7 11.49 8.69 4.35
CA GLY A 7 11.70 7.58 5.26
C GLY A 7 12.48 6.45 4.58
N VAL A 8 13.74 6.25 4.98
CA VAL A 8 14.64 5.25 4.38
C VAL A 8 14.92 4.11 5.39
N GLY A 9 13.81 3.65 6.00
CA GLY A 9 13.81 2.42 6.80
C GLY A 9 13.79 1.17 5.91
N ALA A 10 13.42 0.03 6.49
CA ALA A 10 13.36 -1.25 5.79
C ALA A 10 12.48 -1.17 4.52
N VAL A 11 11.28 -0.58 4.63
CA VAL A 11 10.34 -0.45 3.52
C VAL A 11 10.86 0.53 2.46
N GLY A 12 11.33 1.73 2.85
CA GLY A 12 11.81 2.73 1.91
C GLY A 12 13.04 2.25 1.11
N ALA A 13 13.98 1.57 1.77
CA ALA A 13 15.14 0.97 1.10
C ALA A 13 14.73 -0.14 0.11
N ALA A 14 13.84 -1.05 0.52
CA ALA A 14 13.33 -2.10 -0.35
C ALA A 14 12.55 -1.53 -1.55
N ALA A 15 11.73 -0.50 -1.33
CA ALA A 15 11.00 0.20 -2.38
C ALA A 15 11.95 0.88 -3.38
N THR A 16 13.00 1.53 -2.89
CA THR A 16 14.02 2.17 -3.75
C THR A 16 14.70 1.16 -4.67
N MET A 17 15.16 0.03 -4.14
CA MET A 17 15.73 -1.05 -4.95
C MET A 17 14.74 -1.59 -5.99
N ALA A 18 13.49 -1.79 -5.61
CA ALA A 18 12.47 -2.26 -6.52
C ALA A 18 12.13 -1.24 -7.62
N LEU A 19 12.10 0.07 -7.30
CA LEU A 19 11.94 1.17 -8.27
C LEU A 19 13.05 1.16 -9.33
N LEU A 20 14.28 1.02 -8.88
CA LEU A 20 15.45 0.96 -9.76
C LEU A 20 15.43 -0.26 -10.68
N ALA A 21 15.15 -1.44 -10.12
CA ALA A 21 15.05 -2.67 -10.88
C ALA A 21 13.95 -2.62 -11.97
N ARG A 22 12.88 -1.84 -11.76
CA ARG A 22 11.82 -1.60 -12.76
C ARG A 22 12.16 -0.51 -13.76
N GLY A 23 13.17 0.31 -13.51
CA GLY A 23 13.59 1.39 -14.41
C GLY A 23 12.51 2.46 -14.64
N CYS A 24 11.66 2.70 -13.66
CA CYS A 24 10.56 3.65 -13.80
C CYS A 24 10.91 5.08 -13.36
N ALA A 25 12.00 5.29 -12.63
CA ALA A 25 12.48 6.60 -12.20
C ALA A 25 13.87 6.89 -12.78
N ARG A 26 14.14 8.15 -13.14
CA ARG A 26 15.46 8.63 -13.57
C ARG A 26 16.26 9.26 -12.44
N GLU A 27 15.58 9.83 -11.49
CA GLU A 27 16.15 10.49 -10.32
C GLU A 27 15.36 10.05 -9.08
N ILE A 28 16.05 9.55 -8.08
CA ILE A 28 15.46 9.19 -6.80
C ILE A 28 16.18 9.93 -5.69
N VAL A 29 15.43 10.73 -4.92
CA VAL A 29 15.95 11.44 -3.75
C VAL A 29 15.46 10.75 -2.49
N LEU A 30 16.40 10.33 -1.65
CA LEU A 30 16.15 9.68 -0.36
C LEU A 30 16.20 10.70 0.76
N VAL A 31 15.08 10.89 1.45
CA VAL A 31 14.96 11.82 2.58
C VAL A 31 14.66 11.03 3.86
N ASP A 32 15.47 11.22 4.90
CA ASP A 32 15.26 10.61 6.22
C ASP A 32 15.73 11.57 7.31
N GLN A 33 15.01 11.62 8.44
CA GLN A 33 15.45 12.38 9.61
C GLN A 33 16.85 11.94 10.09
N ASN A 34 17.19 10.67 9.92
CA ASN A 34 18.54 10.16 10.08
C ASN A 34 19.30 10.29 8.75
N ARG A 35 19.91 11.46 8.55
CA ARG A 35 20.69 11.76 7.32
C ARG A 35 21.82 10.77 7.05
N ALA A 36 22.43 10.19 8.10
CA ALA A 36 23.47 9.19 7.92
C ALA A 36 22.90 7.89 7.32
N ARG A 37 21.69 7.51 7.71
CA ARG A 37 20.98 6.36 7.13
C ARG A 37 20.70 6.61 5.65
N ALA A 38 20.10 7.75 5.28
CA ALA A 38 19.81 8.08 3.89
C ALA A 38 21.07 8.05 3.02
N LYS A 39 22.18 8.65 3.51
CA LYS A 39 23.48 8.63 2.83
C LYS A 39 24.04 7.22 2.68
N GLY A 40 23.95 6.40 3.73
CA GLY A 40 24.45 5.02 3.69
C GLY A 40 23.67 4.18 2.69
N VAL A 41 22.35 4.26 2.68
CA VAL A 41 21.49 3.53 1.72
C VAL A 41 21.72 4.03 0.28
N ALA A 42 21.80 5.35 0.07
CA ALA A 42 22.09 5.90 -1.26
C ALA A 42 23.44 5.40 -1.80
N LEU A 43 24.48 5.43 -0.98
CA LEU A 43 25.83 4.98 -1.35
C LEU A 43 25.90 3.48 -1.65
N ASP A 44 25.24 2.66 -0.84
CA ASP A 44 25.18 1.20 -1.04
C ASP A 44 24.49 0.85 -2.36
N ILE A 45 23.37 1.52 -2.64
CA ILE A 45 22.64 1.36 -3.90
C ILE A 45 23.46 1.87 -5.10
N ASP A 46 24.13 3.03 -4.97
CA ASP A 46 24.93 3.65 -6.03
C ASP A 46 26.00 2.70 -6.56
N TYR A 47 26.64 1.94 -5.70
CA TYR A 47 27.63 0.93 -6.12
C TYR A 47 27.01 -0.21 -6.96
N GLY A 48 25.71 -0.44 -6.87
CA GLY A 48 25.00 -1.41 -7.67
C GLY A 48 24.39 -0.86 -8.96
N LEU A 49 24.27 0.47 -9.11
CA LEU A 49 23.63 1.12 -10.26
C LEU A 49 24.17 0.69 -11.63
N PRO A 50 25.48 0.42 -11.81
CA PRO A 50 25.98 -0.03 -13.12
C PRO A 50 25.35 -1.32 -13.65
N LEU A 51 24.66 -2.09 -12.78
CA LEU A 51 23.98 -3.34 -13.15
C LEU A 51 22.46 -3.17 -13.30
N LEU A 52 21.95 -1.96 -13.10
CA LEU A 52 20.52 -1.64 -13.11
C LEU A 52 20.19 -0.69 -14.28
N PRO A 53 18.88 -0.51 -14.59
CA PRO A 53 18.47 0.53 -15.52
C PRO A 53 19.00 1.91 -15.12
N PRO A 54 19.39 2.77 -16.09
CA PRO A 54 20.01 4.06 -15.79
C PRO A 54 19.14 4.95 -14.91
N ALA A 55 19.66 5.33 -13.75
CA ALA A 55 19.03 6.24 -12.79
C ALA A 55 20.11 6.87 -11.89
N ASP A 56 19.76 8.01 -11.28
CA ASP A 56 20.56 8.65 -10.24
C ASP A 56 19.85 8.48 -8.90
N VAL A 57 20.61 8.11 -7.85
CA VAL A 57 20.11 7.99 -6.48
C VAL A 57 20.96 8.86 -5.57
N SER A 58 20.31 9.72 -4.80
CA SER A 58 21.00 10.61 -3.87
C SER A 58 20.27 10.68 -2.53
N ALA A 59 21.02 10.95 -1.46
CA ALA A 59 20.44 11.38 -0.20
C ALA A 59 20.29 12.90 -0.22
N GLY A 60 19.12 13.39 0.19
CA GLY A 60 18.79 14.80 0.16
C GLY A 60 17.97 15.25 1.37
N GLU A 61 17.56 16.51 1.31
CA GLU A 61 16.63 17.15 2.22
C GLU A 61 15.31 17.44 1.50
N ALA A 62 14.29 17.95 2.21
CA ALA A 62 13.01 18.27 1.59
C ALA A 62 13.15 19.22 0.39
N THR A 63 14.06 20.19 0.46
CA THR A 63 14.36 21.14 -0.63
C THR A 63 14.84 20.48 -1.92
N ASP A 64 15.50 19.33 -1.82
CA ASP A 64 15.98 18.57 -2.97
C ASP A 64 14.85 17.84 -3.71
N LEU A 65 13.62 17.83 -3.15
CA LEU A 65 12.42 17.27 -3.78
C LEU A 65 11.74 18.22 -4.77
N THR A 66 12.26 19.43 -4.95
CA THR A 66 11.73 20.39 -5.95
C THR A 66 11.59 19.74 -7.32
N GLY A 67 10.40 19.83 -7.90
CA GLY A 67 10.09 19.23 -9.21
C GLY A 67 9.88 17.71 -9.17
N ALA A 68 9.71 17.09 -7.99
CA ALA A 68 9.35 15.69 -7.90
C ALA A 68 7.95 15.43 -8.49
N ASP A 69 7.84 14.37 -9.28
CA ASP A 69 6.58 13.92 -9.89
C ASP A 69 5.77 13.06 -8.90
N LEU A 70 6.48 12.31 -8.05
CA LEU A 70 5.88 11.40 -7.07
C LEU A 70 6.65 11.48 -5.75
N LEU A 71 5.94 11.61 -4.65
CA LEU A 71 6.43 11.47 -3.28
C LEU A 71 5.90 10.17 -2.67
N ILE A 72 6.80 9.34 -2.17
CA ILE A 72 6.49 8.05 -1.52
C ILE A 72 6.82 8.21 -0.04
N ILE A 73 5.80 8.21 0.82
CA ILE A 73 5.98 8.40 2.25
C ILE A 73 5.95 7.03 2.95
N THR A 74 7.13 6.62 3.44
CA THR A 74 7.33 5.43 4.27
C THR A 74 7.86 5.79 5.66
N ALA A 75 7.89 7.10 5.98
CA ALA A 75 8.32 7.63 7.26
C ALA A 75 7.27 7.34 8.34
N GLY A 76 7.67 6.74 9.44
CA GLY A 76 6.76 6.42 10.55
C GLY A 76 7.37 5.46 11.55
N VAL A 77 6.61 5.19 12.60
CA VAL A 77 6.87 4.12 13.56
C VAL A 77 6.35 2.81 12.97
N ASN A 78 7.20 1.77 12.93
CA ASN A 78 6.81 0.46 12.41
C ASN A 78 6.03 -0.37 13.44
N GLU A 79 5.38 -1.44 13.00
CA GLU A 79 4.50 -2.28 13.82
C GLU A 79 5.24 -2.90 15.03
N ALA A 80 6.47 -3.35 14.86
CA ALA A 80 7.25 -3.94 15.96
C ALA A 80 7.55 -2.90 17.05
N ALA A 81 8.01 -1.71 16.68
CA ALA A 81 8.31 -0.63 17.62
C ALA A 81 7.04 -0.02 18.24
N GLY A 82 5.95 0.03 17.49
CA GLY A 82 4.66 0.56 17.95
C GLY A 82 3.77 -0.45 18.68
N GLY A 83 4.21 -1.70 18.82
CA GLY A 83 3.46 -2.75 19.52
C GLY A 83 2.23 -3.28 18.76
N ALA A 84 2.18 -3.13 17.43
CA ALA A 84 1.06 -3.56 16.59
C ALA A 84 1.29 -4.97 15.99
N THR A 85 1.86 -5.88 16.78
CA THR A 85 2.18 -7.27 16.37
C THR A 85 1.43 -8.33 17.19
N ASP A 86 0.47 -7.93 18.00
CA ASP A 86 -0.41 -8.86 18.72
C ASP A 86 -1.60 -9.26 17.84
N ARG A 87 -1.72 -10.56 17.53
CA ARG A 87 -2.85 -11.12 16.74
C ARG A 87 -4.21 -11.00 17.44
N ASN A 88 -4.22 -10.80 18.76
CA ASN A 88 -5.43 -10.67 19.55
C ASN A 88 -5.85 -9.22 19.79
N ASP A 89 -5.02 -8.24 19.39
CA ASP A 89 -5.37 -6.82 19.53
C ASP A 89 -6.36 -6.42 18.41
N PRO A 90 -7.63 -6.11 18.75
CA PRO A 90 -8.64 -5.72 17.76
C PRO A 90 -8.31 -4.39 17.07
N THR A 91 -7.45 -3.55 17.66
CA THR A 91 -7.01 -2.29 17.04
C THR A 91 -5.99 -2.50 15.95
N GLY A 92 -5.23 -3.61 15.99
CA GLY A 92 -4.23 -3.96 14.99
C GLY A 92 -3.30 -2.77 14.67
N ARG A 93 -3.15 -2.44 13.38
CA ARG A 93 -2.30 -1.34 12.91
C ARG A 93 -2.79 0.05 13.30
N LEU A 94 -4.08 0.23 13.62
CA LEU A 94 -4.62 1.52 14.09
C LEU A 94 -3.95 1.98 15.40
N ARG A 95 -3.27 1.09 16.12
CA ARG A 95 -2.44 1.44 17.29
C ARG A 95 -1.30 2.43 16.95
N LEU A 96 -0.84 2.46 15.71
CA LEU A 96 0.23 3.35 15.24
C LEU A 96 -0.27 4.75 14.84
N LEU A 97 -1.59 4.93 14.75
CA LEU A 97 -2.20 6.06 14.06
C LEU A 97 -1.79 7.41 14.66
N ASP A 98 -1.88 7.58 15.98
CA ASP A 98 -1.61 8.86 16.64
C ASP A 98 -0.15 9.30 16.47
N HIS A 99 0.80 8.34 16.60
CA HIS A 99 2.22 8.61 16.43
C HIS A 99 2.55 9.00 14.98
N ASN A 100 2.03 8.25 14.02
CA ASN A 100 2.31 8.50 12.63
C ASN A 100 1.56 9.75 12.11
N ALA A 101 0.37 10.05 12.61
CA ALA A 101 -0.34 11.29 12.31
C ALA A 101 0.43 12.53 12.79
N ALA A 102 1.08 12.46 13.95
CA ALA A 102 1.92 13.56 14.43
C ALA A 102 3.09 13.84 13.47
N ILE A 103 3.77 12.77 13.00
CA ILE A 103 4.84 12.90 12.00
C ILE A 103 4.31 13.54 10.71
N TYR A 104 3.14 13.12 10.23
CA TYR A 104 2.56 13.61 8.99
C TYR A 104 2.14 15.09 9.07
N ARG A 105 1.69 15.58 10.23
CA ARG A 105 1.33 17.00 10.43
C ARG A 105 2.51 17.95 10.25
N ASP A 106 3.72 17.52 10.61
CA ASP A 106 4.93 18.29 10.40
C ASP A 106 5.48 18.09 8.98
N LEU A 107 5.51 16.85 8.50
CA LEU A 107 6.14 16.48 7.25
C LEU A 107 5.39 16.97 6.01
N VAL A 108 4.07 16.75 5.93
CA VAL A 108 3.31 17.01 4.69
C VAL A 108 3.32 18.49 4.29
N PRO A 109 3.14 19.47 5.19
CA PRO A 109 3.26 20.88 4.84
C PRO A 109 4.63 21.26 4.27
N GLU A 110 5.72 20.71 4.82
CA GLU A 110 7.07 20.92 4.31
C GLU A 110 7.22 20.38 2.88
N LEU A 111 6.74 19.15 2.62
CA LEU A 111 6.75 18.55 1.30
C LEU A 111 5.95 19.39 0.28
N MET A 112 4.79 19.92 0.68
CA MET A 112 3.95 20.74 -0.20
C MET A 112 4.53 22.12 -0.49
N THR A 113 5.36 22.65 0.39
CA THR A 113 6.11 23.88 0.10
C THR A 113 7.14 23.64 -1.02
N THR A 114 7.70 22.45 -1.08
CA THR A 114 8.81 22.12 -2.01
C THR A 114 8.32 21.48 -3.31
N ALA A 115 7.35 20.59 -3.25
CA ALA A 115 6.82 19.84 -4.39
C ALA A 115 5.27 19.87 -4.44
N PRO A 116 4.65 21.06 -4.61
CA PRO A 116 3.19 21.24 -4.50
C PRO A 116 2.40 20.49 -5.57
N GLU A 117 3.03 20.15 -6.70
CA GLU A 117 2.37 19.47 -7.82
C GLU A 117 2.55 17.94 -7.78
N ALA A 118 3.38 17.42 -6.87
CA ALA A 118 3.66 16.00 -6.78
C ALA A 118 2.40 15.18 -6.44
N THR A 119 2.31 13.99 -7.02
CA THR A 119 1.39 12.96 -6.53
C THR A 119 1.98 12.33 -5.27
N ILE A 120 1.15 12.02 -4.28
CA ILE A 120 1.61 11.48 -3.00
C ILE A 120 1.08 10.05 -2.83
N MET A 121 2.01 9.10 -2.63
CA MET A 121 1.73 7.73 -2.26
C MET A 121 2.05 7.52 -0.78
N VAL A 122 1.04 7.20 0.01
CA VAL A 122 1.18 6.90 1.44
C VAL A 122 1.37 5.39 1.62
N VAL A 123 2.45 5.01 2.30
CA VAL A 123 2.82 3.60 2.54
C VAL A 123 2.87 3.28 4.04
N THR A 124 3.13 4.28 4.87
CA THR A 124 3.20 4.15 6.34
C THR A 124 1.91 3.61 6.93
N ASP A 125 1.99 2.61 7.80
CA ASP A 125 0.83 2.05 8.52
C ASP A 125 0.30 2.98 9.64
N PRO A 126 -1.02 3.08 9.81
CA PRO A 126 -2.09 2.60 8.94
C PRO A 126 -2.29 3.54 7.74
N PRO A 127 -2.16 3.04 6.50
CA PRO A 127 -2.02 3.90 5.33
C PRO A 127 -3.27 4.69 4.97
N ASP A 128 -4.46 4.12 5.16
CA ASP A 128 -5.70 4.71 4.67
C ASP A 128 -6.11 5.98 5.44
N PRO A 129 -6.17 6.00 6.79
CA PRO A 129 -6.43 7.22 7.53
C PRO A 129 -5.29 8.25 7.41
N LEU A 130 -4.03 7.80 7.26
CA LEU A 130 -2.90 8.70 7.00
C LEU A 130 -2.99 9.34 5.60
N ALA A 131 -3.50 8.63 4.59
CA ALA A 131 -3.78 9.22 3.28
C ALA A 131 -4.92 10.25 3.34
N ALA A 132 -5.95 10.02 4.15
CA ALA A 132 -6.99 11.01 4.40
C ALA A 132 -6.44 12.28 5.05
N LEU A 133 -5.61 12.16 6.08
CA LEU A 133 -4.91 13.27 6.70
C LEU A 133 -3.99 14.00 5.70
N THR A 134 -3.21 13.23 4.94
CA THR A 134 -2.31 13.79 3.91
C THR A 134 -3.07 14.62 2.89
N ARG A 135 -4.23 14.13 2.42
CA ARG A 135 -5.08 14.85 1.47
C ARG A 135 -5.54 16.19 2.05
N THR A 136 -5.93 16.22 3.32
CA THR A 136 -6.34 17.44 4.01
C THR A 136 -5.17 18.42 4.14
N LEU A 137 -4.00 17.96 4.57
CA LEU A 137 -2.81 18.80 4.77
C LEU A 137 -2.23 19.30 3.43
N ALA A 138 -2.27 18.48 2.39
CA ALA A 138 -1.78 18.82 1.06
C ALA A 138 -2.72 19.79 0.31
N GLY A 139 -4.00 19.85 0.67
CA GLY A 139 -4.98 20.71 0.01
C GLY A 139 -5.38 20.30 -1.40
N HIS A 140 -5.05 19.08 -1.82
CA HIS A 140 -5.37 18.53 -3.16
C HIS A 140 -5.68 17.03 -3.15
N GLY A 141 -6.28 16.54 -4.24
CA GLY A 141 -6.75 15.15 -4.36
C GLY A 141 -5.73 14.16 -4.95
N ARG A 142 -4.50 14.58 -5.27
CA ARG A 142 -3.45 13.71 -5.83
C ARG A 142 -2.77 12.88 -4.74
N VAL A 143 -3.57 12.26 -3.88
CA VAL A 143 -3.13 11.46 -2.73
C VAL A 143 -3.83 10.12 -2.74
N PHE A 144 -3.07 9.05 -2.59
CA PHE A 144 -3.58 7.70 -2.41
C PHE A 144 -2.65 6.90 -1.49
N SER A 145 -3.15 5.82 -0.90
CA SER A 145 -2.30 4.87 -0.18
C SER A 145 -2.12 3.58 -0.98
N THR A 146 -1.18 2.76 -0.56
CA THR A 146 -1.01 1.40 -1.10
C THR A 146 -2.23 0.52 -0.88
N GLY A 147 -3.09 0.87 0.06
CA GLY A 147 -4.34 0.18 0.35
C GLY A 147 -4.18 -1.31 0.48
N THR A 148 -5.12 -2.05 -0.06
CA THR A 148 -5.17 -3.52 -0.04
C THR A 148 -4.51 -4.19 -1.26
N VAL A 149 -3.61 -3.49 -1.98
CA VAL A 149 -2.92 -4.09 -3.14
C VAL A 149 -2.11 -5.32 -2.74
N LEU A 150 -1.35 -5.23 -1.64
CA LEU A 150 -0.56 -6.37 -1.17
C LEU A 150 -1.46 -7.52 -0.69
N ASP A 151 -2.56 -7.22 -0.01
CA ASP A 151 -3.53 -8.23 0.44
C ASP A 151 -4.23 -8.92 -0.74
N THR A 152 -4.56 -8.16 -1.78
CA THR A 152 -5.03 -8.70 -3.06
C THR A 152 -4.04 -9.67 -3.68
N LEU A 153 -2.73 -9.35 -3.68
CA LEU A 153 -1.70 -10.25 -4.18
C LEU A 153 -1.53 -11.49 -3.28
N ARG A 154 -1.63 -11.34 -1.96
CA ARG A 154 -1.65 -12.46 -1.02
C ARG A 154 -2.84 -13.38 -1.30
N PHE A 155 -4.03 -12.80 -1.47
CA PHE A 155 -5.24 -13.58 -1.79
C PHE A 155 -5.09 -14.36 -3.09
N ARG A 156 -4.62 -13.72 -4.17
CA ARG A 156 -4.31 -14.41 -5.44
C ARG A 156 -3.29 -15.52 -5.24
N ARG A 157 -2.25 -15.29 -4.45
CA ARG A 157 -1.20 -16.28 -4.18
C ARG A 157 -1.73 -17.49 -3.41
N HIS A 158 -2.51 -17.28 -2.33
CA HIS A 158 -3.12 -18.37 -1.58
C HIS A 158 -4.10 -19.18 -2.45
N LEU A 159 -4.95 -18.52 -3.24
CA LEU A 159 -5.83 -19.20 -4.19
C LEU A 159 -5.04 -19.99 -5.24
N SER A 160 -3.95 -19.43 -5.77
CA SER A 160 -3.12 -20.12 -6.75
C SER A 160 -2.51 -21.41 -6.20
N GLN A 161 -2.05 -21.39 -4.95
CA GLN A 161 -1.53 -22.57 -4.25
C GLN A 161 -2.64 -23.59 -3.98
N LEU A 162 -3.77 -23.14 -3.44
CA LEU A 162 -4.92 -23.99 -3.17
C LEU A 162 -5.44 -24.69 -4.43
N LEU A 163 -5.46 -23.96 -5.56
CA LEU A 163 -6.00 -24.47 -6.83
C LEU A 163 -4.94 -25.10 -7.75
N GLN A 164 -3.65 -24.96 -7.41
CA GLN A 164 -2.50 -25.45 -8.19
C GLN A 164 -2.45 -24.84 -9.60
N VAL A 165 -2.67 -23.54 -9.68
CA VAL A 165 -2.60 -22.73 -10.91
C VAL A 165 -1.58 -21.59 -10.73
N ARG A 166 -1.23 -20.91 -11.82
CA ARG A 166 -0.38 -19.71 -11.72
C ARG A 166 -1.13 -18.56 -11.08
N ALA A 167 -0.43 -17.75 -10.28
CA ALA A 167 -1.06 -16.60 -9.59
C ALA A 167 -1.58 -15.54 -10.58
N GLU A 168 -0.93 -15.41 -11.75
CA GLU A 168 -1.37 -14.51 -12.81
C GLU A 168 -2.72 -14.87 -13.42
N ASP A 169 -3.11 -16.14 -13.36
CA ASP A 169 -4.39 -16.62 -13.86
C ASP A 169 -5.54 -16.48 -12.85
N VAL A 170 -5.21 -16.10 -11.59
CA VAL A 170 -6.19 -15.85 -10.53
C VAL A 170 -6.61 -14.40 -10.53
N GLN A 171 -7.89 -14.14 -10.65
CA GLN A 171 -8.49 -12.83 -10.45
C GLN A 171 -9.25 -12.83 -9.13
N ALA A 172 -8.77 -12.05 -8.18
CA ALA A 172 -9.36 -11.88 -6.87
C ALA A 172 -9.00 -10.50 -6.34
N LEU A 173 -9.85 -9.92 -5.51
CA LEU A 173 -9.71 -8.57 -4.96
C LEU A 173 -9.92 -8.59 -3.46
N VAL A 174 -9.19 -7.73 -2.75
CA VAL A 174 -9.43 -7.34 -1.37
C VAL A 174 -9.72 -5.85 -1.37
N VAL A 175 -10.77 -5.42 -0.70
CA VAL A 175 -11.24 -4.02 -0.64
C VAL A 175 -11.45 -3.58 0.81
N GLY A 176 -11.76 -2.29 1.03
CA GLY A 176 -11.98 -1.74 2.37
C GLY A 176 -10.71 -1.24 3.04
N GLU A 177 -10.55 -1.48 4.33
CA GLU A 177 -9.38 -1.11 5.14
C GLU A 177 -8.19 -2.02 4.80
N HIS A 178 -6.98 -1.46 4.75
CA HIS A 178 -5.78 -2.26 4.93
C HIS A 178 -5.57 -2.54 6.41
N GLY A 179 -6.23 -3.58 6.94
CA GLY A 179 -6.24 -3.89 8.37
C GLY A 179 -7.15 -5.06 8.73
N THR A 180 -7.66 -5.04 9.96
CA THR A 180 -8.45 -6.17 10.49
C THR A 180 -9.83 -6.31 9.85
N SER A 181 -10.37 -5.24 9.27
CA SER A 181 -11.69 -5.22 8.60
C SER A 181 -11.60 -5.30 7.07
N GLU A 182 -10.48 -5.75 6.52
CA GLU A 182 -10.34 -6.00 5.08
C GLU A 182 -11.41 -6.99 4.56
N VAL A 183 -11.88 -6.77 3.34
CA VAL A 183 -12.94 -7.57 2.72
C VAL A 183 -12.41 -8.32 1.51
N LEU A 184 -12.28 -9.65 1.63
CA LEU A 184 -11.90 -10.52 0.54
C LEU A 184 -13.13 -10.85 -0.31
N LEU A 185 -13.13 -10.46 -1.58
CA LEU A 185 -14.26 -10.67 -2.48
C LEU A 185 -14.22 -12.09 -3.07
N TRP A 186 -14.70 -13.06 -2.29
CA TRP A 186 -14.80 -14.47 -2.71
C TRP A 186 -15.80 -14.67 -3.82
N SER A 187 -16.89 -13.90 -3.82
CA SER A 187 -17.98 -14.04 -4.79
C SER A 187 -17.56 -13.75 -6.22
N SER A 188 -16.61 -12.80 -6.39
CA SER A 188 -16.09 -12.41 -7.71
C SER A 188 -14.75 -13.04 -8.06
N ALA A 189 -14.13 -13.80 -7.12
CA ALA A 189 -12.86 -14.48 -7.38
C ALA A 189 -13.01 -15.57 -8.45
N ASN A 190 -12.10 -15.57 -9.43
CA ASN A 190 -12.16 -16.53 -10.53
C ASN A 190 -10.76 -16.93 -11.03
N VAL A 191 -10.70 -18.05 -11.76
CA VAL A 191 -9.52 -18.54 -12.49
C VAL A 191 -9.91 -18.74 -13.94
N GLY A 192 -9.37 -17.93 -14.83
CA GLY A 192 -9.70 -17.99 -16.25
C GLY A 192 -11.21 -17.82 -16.54
N GLY A 193 -11.91 -17.05 -15.71
CA GLY A 193 -13.36 -16.85 -15.80
C GLY A 193 -14.23 -17.89 -15.07
N VAL A 194 -13.64 -18.95 -14.50
CA VAL A 194 -14.37 -19.96 -13.70
C VAL A 194 -14.39 -19.51 -12.25
N PRO A 195 -15.57 -19.34 -11.61
CA PRO A 195 -15.66 -18.90 -10.21
C PRO A 195 -14.91 -19.85 -9.26
N VAL A 196 -14.12 -19.28 -8.34
CA VAL A 196 -13.34 -20.06 -7.36
C VAL A 196 -14.25 -20.92 -6.49
N LEU A 197 -15.39 -20.39 -6.05
CA LEU A 197 -16.33 -21.14 -5.23
C LEU A 197 -16.91 -22.37 -5.94
N ASP A 198 -17.14 -22.28 -7.26
CA ASP A 198 -17.59 -23.43 -8.07
C ASP A 198 -16.50 -24.51 -8.19
N ILE A 199 -15.23 -24.11 -8.28
CA ILE A 199 -14.11 -25.05 -8.28
C ILE A 199 -14.00 -25.74 -6.91
N LEU A 200 -14.09 -24.99 -5.82
CA LEU A 200 -13.98 -25.51 -4.47
C LEU A 200 -15.15 -26.42 -4.09
N SER A 201 -16.37 -26.13 -4.57
CA SER A 201 -17.57 -26.95 -4.30
C SER A 201 -17.46 -28.39 -4.82
N ARG A 202 -16.58 -28.62 -5.81
CA ARG A 202 -16.31 -29.95 -6.39
C ARG A 202 -15.21 -30.72 -5.66
N ARG A 203 -14.60 -30.11 -4.63
CA ARG A 203 -13.54 -30.73 -3.82
C ARG A 203 -14.12 -31.36 -2.55
N SER A 204 -13.39 -32.32 -2.00
CA SER A 204 -13.81 -33.01 -0.75
C SER A 204 -13.62 -32.15 0.50
N GLU A 205 -12.88 -31.05 0.44
CA GLU A 205 -12.64 -30.18 1.59
C GLU A 205 -13.77 -29.17 1.76
N PRO A 206 -14.26 -28.94 3.00
CA PRO A 206 -15.28 -27.92 3.25
C PRO A 206 -14.81 -26.52 2.85
N ILE A 207 -15.60 -25.83 2.05
CA ILE A 207 -15.29 -24.49 1.51
C ILE A 207 -15.03 -23.51 2.68
N ASP A 208 -15.82 -23.53 3.72
CA ASP A 208 -15.70 -22.60 4.86
C ASP A 208 -14.37 -22.77 5.59
N ARG A 209 -13.85 -23.99 5.67
CA ARG A 209 -12.53 -24.25 6.26
C ARG A 209 -11.41 -23.65 5.40
N ALA A 210 -11.47 -23.86 4.09
CA ALA A 210 -10.49 -23.31 3.16
C ALA A 210 -10.52 -21.77 3.16
N ARG A 211 -11.72 -21.17 3.20
CA ARG A 211 -11.88 -19.71 3.32
C ARG A 211 -11.30 -19.18 4.63
N ALA A 212 -11.68 -19.73 5.77
CA ALA A 212 -11.21 -19.27 7.07
C ALA A 212 -9.68 -19.36 7.19
N GLN A 213 -9.06 -20.41 6.64
CA GLN A 213 -7.61 -20.55 6.62
C GLN A 213 -6.97 -19.43 5.76
N VAL A 214 -7.42 -19.23 4.52
CA VAL A 214 -6.87 -18.21 3.60
C VAL A 214 -7.02 -16.81 4.21
N GLU A 215 -8.19 -16.48 4.75
CA GLU A 215 -8.46 -15.19 5.40
C GLU A 215 -7.53 -14.94 6.60
N SER A 216 -7.33 -15.93 7.45
CA SER A 216 -6.42 -15.84 8.60
C SER A 216 -4.97 -15.64 8.16
N GLU A 217 -4.50 -16.40 7.16
CA GLU A 217 -3.13 -16.31 6.64
C GLU A 217 -2.85 -14.94 6.00
N ILE A 218 -3.83 -14.34 5.33
CA ILE A 218 -3.70 -13.00 4.73
C ILE A 218 -3.67 -11.92 5.82
N ARG A 219 -4.65 -11.94 6.71
CA ARG A 219 -4.82 -10.93 7.77
C ARG A 219 -3.62 -10.81 8.69
N PHE A 220 -2.97 -11.91 9.01
CA PHE A 220 -1.82 -11.95 9.91
C PHE A 220 -0.47 -12.16 9.22
N ALA A 221 -0.42 -12.07 7.88
CA ALA A 221 0.80 -12.27 7.11
C ALA A 221 1.96 -11.36 7.54
N ASN A 222 1.67 -10.07 7.80
CA ASN A 222 2.67 -9.11 8.24
C ASN A 222 3.31 -9.51 9.58
N ILE A 223 2.51 -9.99 10.55
CA ILE A 223 3.00 -10.41 11.87
C ILE A 223 3.96 -11.59 11.70
N SER A 224 3.57 -12.61 10.93
CA SER A 224 4.45 -13.77 10.66
C SER A 224 5.76 -13.39 9.96
N ILE A 225 5.72 -12.40 9.05
CA ILE A 225 6.92 -11.87 8.38
C ILE A 225 7.80 -11.13 9.39
N ILE A 226 7.23 -10.27 10.23
CA ILE A 226 7.96 -9.50 11.25
C ILE A 226 8.62 -10.43 12.27
N GLU A 227 7.93 -11.47 12.72
CA GLU A 227 8.50 -12.51 13.58
C GLU A 227 9.75 -13.17 12.97
N GLY A 228 9.78 -13.33 11.64
CA GLY A 228 10.90 -13.95 10.93
C GLY A 228 12.08 -13.01 10.63
N ILE A 229 11.82 -11.80 10.19
CA ILE A 229 12.85 -10.89 9.64
C ILE A 229 12.81 -9.46 10.19
N GLY A 230 11.98 -9.18 11.18
CA GLY A 230 11.91 -7.90 11.87
C GLY A 230 11.07 -6.82 11.17
N ALA A 231 10.78 -6.93 9.87
CA ALA A 231 9.94 -6.00 9.12
C ALA A 231 9.31 -6.65 7.88
N SER A 232 8.08 -6.30 7.56
CA SER A 232 7.46 -6.64 6.28
C SER A 232 7.89 -5.61 5.24
N GLN A 233 8.83 -5.94 4.34
CA GLN A 233 9.48 -4.95 3.48
C GLN A 233 9.54 -5.33 2.00
N TYR A 234 9.83 -6.57 1.64
CA TYR A 234 10.08 -6.93 0.24
C TYR A 234 8.81 -6.93 -0.61
N GLY A 235 7.73 -7.52 -0.10
CA GLY A 235 6.44 -7.55 -0.80
C GLY A 235 5.88 -6.16 -1.02
N ILE A 236 5.87 -5.34 0.04
CA ILE A 236 5.38 -3.95 -0.08
C ILE A 236 6.33 -3.10 -0.93
N GLY A 237 7.64 -3.32 -0.88
CA GLY A 237 8.59 -2.64 -1.77
C GLY A 237 8.30 -2.91 -3.25
N ALA A 238 7.97 -4.16 -3.61
CA ALA A 238 7.57 -4.52 -4.97
C ALA A 238 6.24 -3.86 -5.37
N VAL A 239 5.26 -3.79 -4.46
CA VAL A 239 3.97 -3.09 -4.68
C VAL A 239 4.20 -1.61 -4.92
N VAL A 240 4.97 -0.94 -4.04
CA VAL A 240 5.31 0.49 -4.18
C VAL A 240 5.93 0.78 -5.55
N ALA A 241 6.90 -0.03 -5.96
CA ALA A 241 7.55 0.16 -7.25
C ALA A 241 6.59 -0.07 -8.44
N ARG A 242 5.66 -1.02 -8.34
CA ARG A 242 4.66 -1.24 -9.40
C ARG A 242 3.64 -0.11 -9.48
N LEU A 243 3.20 0.42 -8.33
CA LEU A 243 2.30 1.57 -8.29
C LEU A 243 2.99 2.84 -8.79
N ALA A 244 4.24 3.07 -8.38
CA ALA A 244 5.04 4.18 -8.87
C ALA A 244 5.21 4.12 -10.39
N GLU A 245 5.47 2.94 -10.96
CA GLU A 245 5.55 2.76 -12.42
C GLU A 245 4.25 3.16 -13.12
N ALA A 246 3.10 2.77 -12.55
CA ALA A 246 1.79 3.13 -13.11
C ALA A 246 1.55 4.65 -13.09
N VAL A 247 1.92 5.32 -12.00
CA VAL A 247 1.86 6.79 -11.88
C VAL A 247 2.78 7.46 -12.89
N VAL A 248 4.04 7.07 -12.87
CA VAL A 248 5.11 7.65 -13.70
C VAL A 248 4.82 7.50 -15.19
N ARG A 249 4.27 6.38 -15.62
CA ARG A 249 3.90 6.08 -17.01
C ARG A 249 2.48 6.46 -17.38
N ASN A 250 1.70 6.99 -16.44
CA ASN A 250 0.28 7.30 -16.62
C ASN A 250 -0.53 6.13 -17.20
N GLU A 251 -0.31 4.92 -16.68
CA GLU A 251 -0.81 3.68 -17.30
C GLU A 251 -2.32 3.49 -17.23
N GLN A 252 -3.01 4.15 -16.31
CA GLN A 252 -4.43 3.90 -16.00
C GLN A 252 -4.69 2.42 -15.61
N ALA A 253 -3.69 1.79 -14.99
CA ALA A 253 -3.76 0.41 -14.57
C ALA A 253 -4.61 0.25 -13.31
N LEU A 254 -5.29 -0.90 -13.18
CA LEU A 254 -6.24 -1.14 -12.10
C LEU A 254 -5.56 -1.77 -10.87
N PHE A 255 -5.76 -1.13 -9.71
CA PHE A 255 -5.28 -1.59 -8.41
C PHE A 255 -6.31 -1.34 -7.31
N THR A 256 -6.24 -2.10 -6.22
CA THR A 256 -7.03 -1.87 -5.01
C THR A 256 -6.32 -0.88 -4.07
N VAL A 257 -5.96 0.29 -4.58
CA VAL A 257 -5.40 1.39 -3.79
C VAL A 257 -6.50 2.11 -3.01
N ALA A 258 -6.14 2.73 -1.87
CA ALA A 258 -7.10 3.54 -1.15
C ALA A 258 -6.99 5.01 -1.55
N ALA A 259 -8.12 5.58 -1.89
CA ALA A 259 -8.30 7.00 -2.15
C ALA A 259 -9.64 7.47 -1.57
N HIS A 260 -9.84 8.78 -1.55
CA HIS A 260 -11.10 9.34 -1.07
C HIS A 260 -12.27 8.93 -1.96
N ASP A 261 -13.23 8.21 -1.38
CA ASP A 261 -14.50 7.88 -2.02
C ASP A 261 -15.56 8.93 -1.61
N PRO A 262 -15.98 9.80 -2.53
CA PRO A 262 -17.00 10.83 -2.23
C PRO A 262 -18.35 10.25 -1.82
N ALA A 263 -18.69 9.06 -2.31
CA ALA A 263 -19.98 8.42 -2.01
C ALA A 263 -20.06 7.99 -0.53
N ARG A 264 -18.93 7.56 0.06
CA ARG A 264 -18.84 7.15 1.46
C ARG A 264 -18.24 8.21 2.38
N GLY A 265 -17.63 9.27 1.80
CA GLY A 265 -16.96 10.32 2.56
C GLY A 265 -15.73 9.84 3.33
N VAL A 266 -15.04 8.81 2.86
CA VAL A 266 -13.91 8.18 3.53
C VAL A 266 -12.83 7.75 2.54
N THR A 267 -11.59 7.67 2.98
CA THR A 267 -10.49 7.06 2.22
C THR A 267 -10.44 5.56 2.49
N LEU A 268 -10.68 4.75 1.46
CA LEU A 268 -10.66 3.28 1.53
C LEU A 268 -10.24 2.66 0.21
N SER A 269 -9.86 1.39 0.24
CA SER A 269 -9.43 0.65 -0.94
C SER A 269 -10.61 0.17 -1.77
N LEU A 270 -10.64 0.59 -3.03
CA LEU A 270 -11.53 0.08 -4.07
C LEU A 270 -10.72 -0.17 -5.35
N LEU A 271 -11.28 -0.95 -6.27
CA LEU A 271 -10.65 -1.15 -7.57
C LEU A 271 -10.59 0.17 -8.33
N SER A 272 -9.40 0.70 -8.54
CA SER A 272 -9.19 2.05 -9.05
C SER A 272 -8.17 2.09 -10.17
N ALA A 273 -8.42 2.90 -11.19
CA ALA A 273 -7.46 3.23 -12.23
C ALA A 273 -6.47 4.27 -11.69
N LEU A 274 -5.17 3.95 -11.81
CA LEU A 274 -4.07 4.76 -11.30
C LEU A 274 -3.29 5.38 -12.44
N GLY A 275 -3.24 6.71 -12.48
CA GLY A 275 -2.50 7.50 -13.45
C GLY A 275 -1.57 8.52 -12.80
N SER A 276 -1.02 9.44 -13.60
CA SER A 276 -0.01 10.41 -13.16
C SER A 276 -0.46 11.35 -12.04
N HIS A 277 -1.76 11.57 -11.90
CA HIS A 277 -2.33 12.42 -10.84
C HIS A 277 -2.98 11.61 -9.71
N GLY A 278 -2.59 10.35 -9.53
CA GLY A 278 -3.19 9.43 -8.56
C GLY A 278 -4.39 8.68 -9.14
N VAL A 279 -5.41 8.45 -8.33
CA VAL A 279 -6.64 7.75 -8.76
C VAL A 279 -7.46 8.64 -9.69
N THR A 280 -7.74 8.13 -10.89
CA THR A 280 -8.52 8.83 -11.94
C THR A 280 -9.95 8.35 -12.03
N GLN A 281 -10.19 7.07 -11.72
CA GLN A 281 -11.50 6.47 -11.72
C GLN A 281 -11.56 5.30 -10.75
N THR A 282 -12.70 5.12 -10.09
CA THR A 282 -12.97 3.99 -9.19
C THR A 282 -14.08 3.14 -9.75
N TYR A 283 -13.94 1.83 -9.62
CA TYR A 283 -14.92 0.83 -10.05
C TYR A 283 -15.38 0.04 -8.83
N LEU A 284 -16.69 -0.11 -8.68
CA LEU A 284 -17.26 -0.95 -7.63
C LEU A 284 -17.37 -2.39 -8.16
N PRO A 285 -16.64 -3.36 -7.60
CA PRO A 285 -16.75 -4.75 -8.00
C PRO A 285 -18.13 -5.32 -7.67
N ALA A 286 -18.55 -6.39 -8.37
CA ALA A 286 -19.71 -7.16 -7.95
C ALA A 286 -19.45 -7.79 -6.57
N MET A 287 -20.39 -7.68 -5.68
CA MET A 287 -20.33 -8.16 -4.29
C MET A 287 -21.67 -8.76 -3.88
N THR A 288 -21.63 -9.75 -2.99
CA THR A 288 -22.83 -10.21 -2.27
C THR A 288 -23.30 -9.17 -1.25
N GLU A 289 -24.49 -9.34 -0.71
CA GLU A 289 -25.00 -8.45 0.36
C GLU A 289 -24.09 -8.48 1.59
N ASP A 290 -23.57 -9.65 1.97
CA ASP A 290 -22.65 -9.79 3.10
C ASP A 290 -21.33 -9.07 2.86
N GLU A 291 -20.75 -9.16 1.64
CA GLU A 291 -19.54 -8.44 1.27
C GLU A 291 -19.76 -6.93 1.23
N GLN A 292 -20.94 -6.46 0.77
CA GLN A 292 -21.31 -5.05 0.82
C GLN A 292 -21.43 -4.54 2.27
N GLN A 293 -22.09 -5.29 3.13
CA GLN A 293 -22.20 -4.96 4.56
C GLN A 293 -20.82 -4.92 5.24
N ALA A 294 -19.94 -5.88 4.93
CA ALA A 294 -18.56 -5.88 5.41
C ALA A 294 -17.77 -4.66 4.93
N LEU A 295 -17.95 -4.23 3.68
CA LEU A 295 -17.34 -3.02 3.14
C LEU A 295 -17.84 -1.75 3.86
N GLU A 296 -19.12 -1.63 4.12
CA GLU A 296 -19.68 -0.49 4.87
C GLU A 296 -19.19 -0.48 6.32
N HIS A 297 -19.03 -1.65 6.94
CA HIS A 297 -18.42 -1.77 8.26
C HIS A 297 -16.96 -1.31 8.26
N SER A 298 -16.19 -1.75 7.27
CA SER A 298 -14.80 -1.32 7.06
C SER A 298 -14.70 0.21 6.86
N ALA A 299 -15.61 0.79 6.07
CA ALA A 299 -15.69 2.23 5.86
C ALA A 299 -15.99 2.99 7.17
N GLU A 300 -16.84 2.44 8.06
CA GLU A 300 -17.14 3.05 9.35
C GLU A 300 -15.92 3.04 10.28
N ILE A 301 -15.17 1.94 10.35
CA ILE A 301 -13.90 1.86 11.09
C ILE A 301 -12.93 2.95 10.63
N LEU A 302 -12.77 3.11 9.32
CA LEU A 302 -11.89 4.12 8.74
C LEU A 302 -12.38 5.56 9.00
N ARG A 303 -13.68 5.82 8.98
CA ARG A 303 -14.24 7.12 9.36
C ARG A 303 -13.91 7.48 10.81
N GLN A 304 -14.13 6.53 11.72
CA GLN A 304 -13.81 6.71 13.15
C GLN A 304 -12.31 6.90 13.39
N ALA A 305 -11.46 6.16 12.69
CA ALA A 305 -10.01 6.32 12.76
C ALA A 305 -9.58 7.69 12.24
N THR A 306 -10.07 8.10 11.08
CA THR A 306 -9.75 9.39 10.46
C THR A 306 -10.20 10.56 11.34
N ALA A 307 -11.40 10.51 11.92
CA ALA A 307 -11.94 11.55 12.80
C ALA A 307 -11.10 11.79 14.06
N LYS A 308 -10.26 10.86 14.48
CA LYS A 308 -9.36 11.03 15.63
C LYS A 308 -8.16 11.91 15.29
N ILE A 309 -7.80 12.00 14.01
CA ILE A 309 -6.55 12.62 13.57
C ILE A 309 -6.73 13.85 12.66
N THR A 310 -7.94 14.10 12.17
CA THR A 310 -8.31 15.29 11.40
C THR A 310 -9.05 16.30 12.27
#